data_f90fc908826beffc3462c5d15a6db3f1
#
_entry.id   f90fc908826beffc3462c5d15a6db3f1
#
_cell.length_a   1.000
_cell.length_b   1.000
_cell.length_c   1.000
_cell.angle_alpha   90.00
_cell.angle_beta   90.00
_cell.angle_gamma   90.00
#
_symmetry.space_group_name_H-M   'P 1'
#
loop_
_entity.id
_entity.type
_entity.pdbx_description
1 polymer ?
#
loop_
_entity_poly.entity_id
_entity_poly.type
_entity_poly.pdbx_seq_one_letter_code
_entity_poly.pdbx_strand_id
1 'polypeptide(L)'
;MAKLFVCSDIHSAYMPWMKSLSEAGFDVNNPEHKIIVCGDLFDRMDESLYVYDFAKDMMEQDKLIYVLGNHESLMIECISRGYAARHDWSNGTAKSIIDLAPYANTFSDACFVTYEKIRILFNNAVNYFETKNYVFVHGWIPVICNDDLPHYYTKNRKFEFNSDWRNAHYSEWEQARWLNGMDMARKGFVEPRKTIVCGHWNCSYGHYIDAFKYALENNTEISAQEFGETAIWEPYYSDGIIAIDRCTAYTGEVNVLVIEDELLEE
;
A
#
# COMPACT_ATOMS: atom_id res chain seq x y z
N MET A 1 -21.93 -11.06 -5.26
CA MET A 1 -21.01 -9.91 -5.11
C MET A 1 -20.06 -10.23 -3.96
N ALA A 2 -18.76 -9.98 -4.14
CA ALA A 2 -17.82 -10.14 -3.04
C ALA A 2 -17.84 -8.90 -2.15
N LYS A 3 -17.66 -9.11 -0.84
CA LYS A 3 -17.44 -8.04 0.13
C LYS A 3 -15.95 -7.95 0.42
N LEU A 4 -15.34 -6.86 0.00
CA LEU A 4 -13.91 -6.62 0.01
C LEU A 4 -13.55 -5.70 1.17
N PHE A 5 -12.61 -6.13 2.01
CA PHE A 5 -12.04 -5.39 3.12
C PHE A 5 -10.66 -4.91 2.69
N VAL A 6 -10.59 -3.66 2.25
CA VAL A 6 -9.42 -3.10 1.57
C VAL A 6 -8.60 -2.28 2.55
N CYS A 7 -7.33 -2.60 2.69
CA CYS A 7 -6.38 -1.92 3.54
C CYS A 7 -5.02 -1.77 2.82
N SER A 8 -4.13 -0.98 3.39
CA SER A 8 -2.83 -0.66 2.84
C SER A 8 -1.87 -0.29 3.96
N ASP A 9 -0.56 -0.36 3.69
CA ASP A 9 0.48 0.18 4.58
C ASP A 9 0.33 -0.36 6.03
N ILE A 10 0.18 -1.69 6.14
CA ILE A 10 0.02 -2.38 7.43
C ILE A 10 1.26 -2.22 8.28
N HIS A 11 2.46 -2.25 7.65
CA HIS A 11 3.73 -1.98 8.28
C HIS A 11 3.96 -2.78 9.57
N SER A 12 3.71 -4.08 9.52
CA SER A 12 3.89 -4.99 10.66
C SER A 12 3.03 -4.65 11.89
N ALA A 13 1.93 -3.91 11.74
CA ALA A 13 1.01 -3.55 12.82
C ALA A 13 -0.15 -4.57 12.93
N TYR A 14 0.14 -5.76 13.43
CA TYR A 14 -0.83 -6.86 13.50
C TYR A 14 -2.07 -6.51 14.34
N MET A 15 -1.88 -6.06 15.58
CA MET A 15 -3.00 -5.78 16.48
C MET A 15 -3.91 -4.65 15.97
N PRO A 16 -3.38 -3.50 15.48
CA PRO A 16 -4.19 -2.49 14.82
C PRO A 16 -4.98 -3.02 13.62
N TRP A 17 -4.33 -3.84 12.77
CA TRP A 17 -4.98 -4.43 11.60
C TRP A 17 -6.14 -5.35 11.97
N MET A 18 -5.94 -6.27 12.93
CA MET A 18 -6.98 -7.17 13.43
C MET A 18 -8.15 -6.40 14.03
N LYS A 19 -7.87 -5.35 14.81
CA LYS A 19 -8.91 -4.47 15.37
C LYS A 19 -9.74 -3.85 14.25
N SER A 20 -9.10 -3.23 13.26
CA SER A 20 -9.81 -2.55 12.16
C SER A 20 -10.60 -3.51 11.29
N LEU A 21 -10.09 -4.71 10.99
CA LEU A 21 -10.84 -5.76 10.28
C LEU A 21 -12.08 -6.21 11.07
N SER A 22 -11.94 -6.39 12.38
CA SER A 22 -13.07 -6.76 13.25
C SER A 22 -14.13 -5.67 13.31
N GLU A 23 -13.72 -4.41 13.48
CA GLU A 23 -14.63 -3.25 13.50
C GLU A 23 -15.34 -3.04 12.16
N ALA A 24 -14.67 -3.34 11.04
CA ALA A 24 -15.26 -3.33 9.71
C ALA A 24 -16.22 -4.51 9.45
N GLY A 25 -16.24 -5.51 10.34
CA GLY A 25 -17.11 -6.69 10.27
C GLY A 25 -16.58 -7.81 9.36
N PHE A 26 -15.26 -7.94 9.20
CA PHE A 26 -14.66 -9.07 8.50
C PHE A 26 -14.94 -10.37 9.27
N ASP A 27 -15.44 -11.38 8.56
CA ASP A 27 -15.66 -12.73 9.07
C ASP A 27 -14.95 -13.72 8.14
N VAL A 28 -13.95 -14.42 8.68
CA VAL A 28 -13.18 -15.42 7.96
C VAL A 28 -14.02 -16.62 7.48
N ASN A 29 -15.11 -16.91 8.18
CA ASN A 29 -16.02 -18.00 7.82
C ASN A 29 -17.01 -17.64 6.73
N ASN A 30 -17.18 -16.35 6.41
CA ASN A 30 -18.06 -15.93 5.34
C ASN A 30 -17.35 -16.11 3.97
N PRO A 31 -17.83 -16.97 3.06
CA PRO A 31 -17.17 -17.23 1.79
C PRO A 31 -17.10 -16.01 0.85
N GLU A 32 -17.98 -15.03 1.03
CA GLU A 32 -18.00 -13.81 0.20
C GLU A 32 -17.03 -12.73 0.68
N HIS A 33 -16.46 -12.87 1.91
CA HIS A 33 -15.52 -11.92 2.44
C HIS A 33 -14.10 -12.20 1.92
N LYS A 34 -13.45 -11.17 1.37
CA LYS A 34 -12.03 -11.18 1.00
C LYS A 34 -11.32 -9.93 1.52
N ILE A 35 -10.06 -10.07 1.86
CA ILE A 35 -9.17 -8.96 2.21
C ILE A 35 -8.36 -8.58 0.97
N ILE A 36 -8.22 -7.29 0.70
CA ILE A 36 -7.24 -6.77 -0.27
C ILE A 36 -6.23 -5.93 0.51
N VAL A 37 -4.95 -6.29 0.41
CA VAL A 37 -3.85 -5.46 0.93
C VAL A 37 -3.16 -4.76 -0.23
N CYS A 38 -3.25 -3.44 -0.25
CA CYS A 38 -2.64 -2.59 -1.27
C CYS A 38 -1.17 -2.25 -0.91
N GLY A 39 -0.35 -3.28 -0.70
CA GLY A 39 1.10 -3.17 -0.46
C GLY A 39 1.51 -2.81 0.95
N ASP A 40 2.84 -2.83 1.17
CA ASP A 40 3.53 -2.45 2.39
C ASP A 40 3.04 -3.21 3.63
N LEU A 41 3.10 -4.53 3.54
CA LEU A 41 2.65 -5.43 4.61
C LEU A 41 3.61 -5.41 5.81
N PHE A 42 4.91 -5.31 5.54
CA PHE A 42 5.98 -5.38 6.54
C PHE A 42 6.64 -4.03 6.81
N ASP A 43 7.70 -4.06 7.62
CA ASP A 43 8.54 -2.93 8.01
C ASP A 43 7.92 -2.00 9.08
N ARG A 44 8.66 -1.01 9.54
CA ARG A 44 8.26 0.04 10.49
C ARG A 44 7.93 -0.44 11.91
N MET A 45 6.93 -1.32 12.07
CA MET A 45 6.46 -1.82 13.37
C MET A 45 7.07 -3.20 13.72
N ASP A 46 6.60 -3.83 14.79
CA ASP A 46 7.33 -4.89 15.49
C ASP A 46 6.64 -6.27 15.47
N GLU A 47 5.56 -6.43 14.70
CA GLU A 47 4.73 -7.64 14.72
C GLU A 47 4.78 -8.40 13.39
N SER A 48 5.95 -8.37 12.68
CA SER A 48 6.11 -8.94 11.34
C SER A 48 5.75 -10.42 11.26
N LEU A 49 6.10 -11.21 12.28
CA LEU A 49 5.80 -12.64 12.29
C LEU A 49 4.29 -12.90 12.39
N TYR A 50 3.57 -12.17 13.24
CA TYR A 50 2.12 -12.31 13.36
C TYR A 50 1.39 -11.87 12.08
N VAL A 51 1.85 -10.78 11.46
CA VAL A 51 1.33 -10.31 10.17
C VAL A 51 1.56 -11.36 9.08
N TYR A 52 2.75 -11.95 9.03
CA TYR A 52 3.07 -13.03 8.09
C TYR A 52 2.17 -14.25 8.28
N ASP A 53 2.03 -14.75 9.51
CA ASP A 53 1.25 -15.94 9.81
C ASP A 53 -0.22 -15.73 9.41
N PHE A 54 -0.80 -14.60 9.78
CA PHE A 54 -2.18 -14.27 9.40
C PHE A 54 -2.35 -14.11 7.88
N ALA A 55 -1.46 -13.36 7.22
CA ALA A 55 -1.55 -13.16 5.77
C ALA A 55 -1.42 -14.48 5.01
N LYS A 56 -0.50 -15.36 5.45
CA LYS A 56 -0.35 -16.69 4.89
C LYS A 56 -1.62 -17.54 5.06
N ASP A 57 -2.18 -17.56 6.27
CA ASP A 57 -3.41 -18.31 6.55
C ASP A 57 -4.60 -17.81 5.71
N MET A 58 -4.74 -16.49 5.53
CA MET A 58 -5.77 -15.91 4.69
C MET A 58 -5.54 -16.21 3.20
N MET A 59 -4.30 -16.24 2.75
CA MET A 59 -3.96 -16.60 1.37
C MET A 59 -4.24 -18.07 1.09
N GLU A 60 -3.90 -19.00 1.99
CA GLU A 60 -4.17 -20.43 1.88
C GLU A 60 -5.67 -20.74 1.84
N GLN A 61 -6.51 -19.87 2.43
CA GLN A 61 -7.97 -19.97 2.42
C GLN A 61 -8.62 -19.20 1.25
N ASP A 62 -7.85 -18.70 0.30
CA ASP A 62 -8.32 -17.82 -0.80
C ASP A 62 -9.09 -16.58 -0.29
N LYS A 63 -8.66 -16.05 0.86
CA LYS A 63 -9.25 -14.87 1.50
C LYS A 63 -8.42 -13.60 1.34
N LEU A 64 -7.18 -13.70 0.90
CA LEU A 64 -6.27 -12.58 0.73
C LEU A 64 -5.89 -12.39 -0.73
N ILE A 65 -6.11 -11.17 -1.21
CA ILE A 65 -5.53 -10.65 -2.45
C ILE A 65 -4.44 -9.67 -2.04
N TYR A 66 -3.21 -9.94 -2.46
CA TYR A 66 -2.05 -9.15 -2.07
C TYR A 66 -1.45 -8.41 -3.26
N VAL A 67 -1.48 -7.08 -3.19
CA VAL A 67 -0.84 -6.19 -4.16
C VAL A 67 0.54 -5.80 -3.62
N LEU A 68 1.56 -5.80 -4.48
CA LEU A 68 2.93 -5.45 -4.09
C LEU A 68 3.07 -3.95 -3.84
N GLY A 69 3.71 -3.59 -2.73
CA GLY A 69 4.16 -2.24 -2.42
C GLY A 69 5.65 -2.02 -2.71
N ASN A 70 6.15 -0.86 -2.38
CA ASN A 70 7.57 -0.55 -2.54
C ASN A 70 8.43 -1.15 -1.41
N HIS A 71 7.89 -1.36 -0.21
CA HIS A 71 8.61 -2.02 0.89
C HIS A 71 8.86 -3.51 0.61
N GLU A 72 8.03 -4.19 -0.17
CA GLU A 72 8.31 -5.54 -0.64
C GLU A 72 9.57 -5.59 -1.52
N SER A 73 9.74 -4.60 -2.40
CA SER A 73 10.96 -4.47 -3.23
C SER A 73 12.19 -4.16 -2.36
N LEU A 74 12.09 -3.28 -1.37
CA LEU A 74 13.16 -2.97 -0.42
C LEU A 74 13.59 -4.20 0.40
N MET A 75 12.64 -5.01 0.83
CA MET A 75 12.91 -6.24 1.57
C MET A 75 13.67 -7.27 0.72
N ILE A 76 13.25 -7.51 -0.52
CA ILE A 76 13.95 -8.40 -1.46
C ILE A 76 15.36 -7.89 -1.76
N GLU A 77 15.53 -6.58 -1.92
CA GLU A 77 16.84 -5.98 -2.14
C GLU A 77 17.78 -6.19 -0.92
N CYS A 78 17.30 -5.96 0.30
CA CYS A 78 18.05 -6.20 1.54
C CYS A 78 18.46 -7.68 1.68
N ILE A 79 17.51 -8.59 1.46
CA ILE A 79 17.75 -10.04 1.47
C ILE A 79 18.81 -10.45 0.45
N SER A 80 18.73 -9.92 -0.77
CA SER A 80 19.66 -10.23 -1.86
C SER A 80 21.08 -9.76 -1.57
N ARG A 81 21.24 -8.67 -0.83
CA ARG A 81 22.56 -8.20 -0.36
C ARG A 81 23.13 -9.07 0.77
N GLY A 82 22.29 -9.72 1.58
CA GLY A 82 22.70 -10.52 2.75
C GLY A 82 23.22 -9.68 3.94
N TYR A 83 23.12 -8.37 3.89
CA TYR A 83 23.45 -7.44 4.98
C TYR A 83 22.50 -6.22 4.94
N ALA A 84 22.29 -5.62 6.11
CA ALA A 84 21.47 -4.42 6.24
C ALA A 84 22.30 -3.15 6.08
N ALA A 85 21.92 -2.29 5.14
CA ALA A 85 22.44 -0.93 5.01
C ALA A 85 21.71 0.04 5.95
N ARG A 86 22.17 1.29 6.02
CA ARG A 86 21.58 2.29 6.93
C ARG A 86 20.08 2.52 6.66
N HIS A 87 19.70 2.58 5.39
CA HIS A 87 18.30 2.80 5.01
C HIS A 87 17.39 1.64 5.39
N ASP A 88 17.88 0.38 5.39
CA ASP A 88 17.10 -0.78 5.80
C ASP A 88 16.73 -0.72 7.30
N TRP A 89 17.66 -0.21 8.13
CA TRP A 89 17.37 0.05 9.54
C TRP A 89 16.37 1.19 9.73
N SER A 90 16.53 2.29 8.98
CA SER A 90 15.64 3.45 9.10
C SER A 90 14.23 3.16 8.58
N ASN A 91 14.09 2.29 7.59
CA ASN A 91 12.80 1.86 7.05
C ASN A 91 12.12 0.76 7.88
N GLY A 92 12.87 0.07 8.76
CA GLY A 92 12.37 -1.07 9.52
C GLY A 92 12.58 -2.42 8.84
N THR A 93 13.05 -2.45 7.59
CA THR A 93 13.25 -3.68 6.79
C THR A 93 14.18 -4.68 7.47
N ALA A 94 15.31 -4.21 7.99
CA ALA A 94 16.25 -5.06 8.72
C ALA A 94 15.61 -5.70 9.97
N LYS A 95 14.74 -4.96 10.65
CA LYS A 95 14.00 -5.43 11.83
C LYS A 95 12.97 -6.48 11.44
N SER A 96 12.19 -6.24 10.39
CA SER A 96 11.24 -7.23 9.87
C SER A 96 11.91 -8.54 9.49
N ILE A 97 13.10 -8.49 8.85
CA ILE A 97 13.88 -9.68 8.51
C ILE A 97 14.26 -10.46 9.77
N ILE A 98 14.71 -9.78 10.82
CA ILE A 98 15.07 -10.43 12.10
C ILE A 98 13.84 -11.02 12.78
N ASP A 99 12.73 -10.30 12.80
CA ASP A 99 11.45 -10.74 13.39
C ASP A 99 10.90 -11.99 12.70
N LEU A 100 10.98 -12.04 11.38
CA LEU A 100 10.56 -13.19 10.59
C LEU A 100 11.46 -14.42 10.77
N ALA A 101 12.67 -14.23 11.31
CA ALA A 101 13.66 -15.29 11.50
C ALA A 101 14.24 -15.28 12.96
N PRO A 102 13.42 -15.41 14.01
CA PRO A 102 13.84 -15.19 15.40
C PRO A 102 14.91 -16.16 15.93
N TYR A 103 15.16 -17.25 15.24
CA TYR A 103 16.17 -18.26 15.62
C TYR A 103 17.42 -18.23 14.73
N ALA A 104 17.54 -17.26 13.84
CA ALA A 104 18.74 -17.10 13.03
C ALA A 104 19.93 -16.63 13.86
N ASN A 105 21.13 -17.18 13.59
CA ASN A 105 22.32 -16.82 14.34
C ASN A 105 23.01 -15.57 13.78
N THR A 106 22.85 -15.31 12.51
CA THR A 106 23.41 -14.14 11.81
C THR A 106 22.34 -13.43 10.98
N PHE A 107 22.61 -12.19 10.60
CA PHE A 107 21.69 -11.47 9.70
C PHE A 107 21.57 -12.15 8.32
N SER A 108 22.65 -12.73 7.82
CA SER A 108 22.62 -13.50 6.56
C SER A 108 21.74 -14.75 6.69
N ASP A 109 21.79 -15.47 7.83
CA ASP A 109 20.88 -16.58 8.08
C ASP A 109 19.43 -16.10 8.18
N ALA A 110 19.22 -14.95 8.82
CA ALA A 110 17.90 -14.33 8.88
C ALA A 110 17.35 -13.99 7.49
N CYS A 111 18.18 -13.43 6.60
CA CYS A 111 17.80 -13.18 5.21
C CYS A 111 17.36 -14.47 4.49
N PHE A 112 18.10 -15.56 4.64
CA PHE A 112 17.75 -16.83 4.03
C PHE A 112 16.41 -17.38 4.56
N VAL A 113 16.24 -17.43 5.87
CA VAL A 113 15.00 -17.91 6.51
C VAL A 113 13.81 -17.06 6.12
N THR A 114 13.98 -15.74 6.13
CA THR A 114 12.92 -14.79 5.74
C THR A 114 12.53 -14.99 4.29
N TYR A 115 13.50 -15.14 3.36
CA TYR A 115 13.21 -15.39 1.96
C TYR A 115 12.34 -16.63 1.76
N GLU A 116 12.67 -17.74 2.42
CA GLU A 116 11.90 -18.98 2.33
C GLU A 116 10.44 -18.81 2.85
N LYS A 117 10.23 -17.93 3.80
CA LYS A 117 8.88 -17.60 4.28
C LYS A 117 8.13 -16.72 3.28
N ILE A 118 8.66 -15.52 3.02
CA ILE A 118 7.92 -14.48 2.27
C ILE A 118 7.68 -14.85 0.81
N ARG A 119 8.52 -15.70 0.20
CA ARG A 119 8.33 -16.14 -1.19
C ARG A 119 6.95 -16.76 -1.44
N ILE A 120 6.29 -17.33 -0.41
CA ILE A 120 4.94 -17.86 -0.53
C ILE A 120 3.95 -16.72 -0.78
N LEU A 121 4.06 -15.62 -0.03
CA LEU A 121 3.21 -14.45 -0.21
C LEU A 121 3.56 -13.70 -1.50
N PHE A 122 4.83 -13.44 -1.74
CA PHE A 122 5.29 -12.58 -2.84
C PHE A 122 5.12 -13.23 -4.21
N ASN A 123 5.23 -14.56 -4.32
CA ASN A 123 4.96 -15.27 -5.57
C ASN A 123 3.47 -15.30 -5.97
N ASN A 124 2.58 -15.09 -5.00
CA ASN A 124 1.14 -14.98 -5.24
C ASN A 124 0.64 -13.52 -5.26
N ALA A 125 1.54 -12.57 -5.00
CA ALA A 125 1.21 -11.16 -5.05
C ALA A 125 1.16 -10.64 -6.50
N VAL A 126 0.32 -9.64 -6.71
CA VAL A 126 0.09 -9.02 -8.02
C VAL A 126 0.53 -7.56 -8.02
N ASN A 127 0.75 -6.98 -9.20
CA ASN A 127 1.02 -5.55 -9.32
C ASN A 127 -0.23 -4.70 -9.09
N TYR A 128 -1.37 -5.23 -9.47
CA TYR A 128 -2.69 -4.64 -9.29
C TYR A 128 -3.76 -5.72 -9.24
N PHE A 129 -4.91 -5.38 -8.70
CA PHE A 129 -6.11 -6.20 -8.78
C PHE A 129 -7.27 -5.36 -9.31
N GLU A 130 -8.19 -5.97 -10.05
CA GLU A 130 -9.35 -5.26 -10.59
C GLU A 130 -10.66 -5.97 -10.24
N THR A 131 -11.66 -5.16 -9.97
CA THR A 131 -13.07 -5.55 -9.98
C THR A 131 -13.82 -4.82 -11.08
N LYS A 132 -15.11 -4.95 -11.14
CA LYS A 132 -15.94 -4.27 -12.14
C LYS A 132 -15.75 -2.76 -12.11
N ASN A 133 -15.70 -2.15 -10.93
CA ASN A 133 -15.72 -0.70 -10.75
C ASN A 133 -14.42 -0.13 -10.16
N TYR A 134 -13.49 -0.98 -9.70
CA TYR A 134 -12.29 -0.53 -8.99
C TYR A 134 -11.01 -1.15 -9.54
N VAL A 135 -9.90 -0.43 -9.34
CA VAL A 135 -8.52 -0.90 -9.53
C VAL A 135 -7.79 -0.70 -8.20
N PHE A 136 -7.17 -1.74 -7.68
CA PHE A 136 -6.41 -1.72 -6.43
C PHE A 136 -4.92 -1.76 -6.75
N VAL A 137 -4.18 -0.77 -6.28
CA VAL A 137 -2.73 -0.62 -6.47
C VAL A 137 -2.09 -0.15 -5.15
N HIS A 138 -0.76 -0.15 -5.08
CA HIS A 138 -0.08 0.46 -3.94
C HIS A 138 0.06 1.97 -4.12
N GLY A 139 0.98 2.47 -4.95
CA GLY A 139 1.16 3.90 -5.21
C GLY A 139 0.20 4.41 -6.29
N TRP A 140 0.44 4.04 -7.53
CA TRP A 140 -0.43 4.38 -8.67
C TRP A 140 -0.32 3.34 -9.80
N ILE A 141 -1.06 3.56 -10.89
CA ILE A 141 -0.86 2.85 -12.16
C ILE A 141 0.36 3.41 -12.89
N PRO A 142 1.09 2.60 -13.69
CA PRO A 142 2.21 3.07 -14.49
C PRO A 142 1.86 4.24 -15.39
N VAL A 143 2.70 5.27 -15.36
CA VAL A 143 2.64 6.45 -16.24
C VAL A 143 3.92 6.53 -17.05
N ILE A 144 3.87 7.15 -18.23
CA ILE A 144 5.06 7.37 -19.05
C ILE A 144 5.82 8.58 -18.50
N CYS A 145 7.10 8.41 -18.24
CA CYS A 145 7.99 9.48 -17.85
C CYS A 145 9.27 9.42 -18.67
N ASN A 146 9.64 10.54 -19.30
CA ASN A 146 10.74 10.62 -20.26
C ASN A 146 12.06 11.10 -19.62
N ASP A 147 12.24 10.92 -18.31
CA ASP A 147 13.48 11.23 -17.60
C ASP A 147 13.91 10.08 -16.68
N ASP A 148 15.20 10.01 -16.37
CA ASP A 148 15.83 8.96 -15.56
C ASP A 148 15.80 9.26 -14.05
N LEU A 149 15.00 10.23 -13.59
CA LEU A 149 14.93 10.57 -12.17
C LEU A 149 14.05 9.56 -11.41
N PRO A 150 14.35 9.26 -10.14
CA PRO A 150 13.51 8.42 -9.32
C PRO A 150 12.06 8.94 -9.24
N HIS A 151 11.07 8.04 -9.34
CA HIS A 151 9.65 8.37 -9.48
C HIS A 151 9.03 9.08 -8.27
N TYR A 152 9.62 8.97 -7.09
CA TYR A 152 9.19 9.73 -5.91
C TYR A 152 9.40 11.26 -6.06
N TYR A 153 10.23 11.72 -7.01
CA TYR A 153 10.33 13.13 -7.36
C TYR A 153 9.26 13.51 -8.38
N THR A 154 8.04 13.77 -7.94
CA THR A 154 6.93 14.15 -8.85
C THR A 154 6.89 15.64 -9.17
N LYS A 155 7.59 16.49 -8.40
CA LYS A 155 7.57 17.94 -8.56
C LYS A 155 8.29 18.36 -9.85
N ASN A 156 7.60 19.13 -10.69
CA ASN A 156 8.08 19.63 -11.98
C ASN A 156 8.33 18.58 -13.08
N ARG A 157 7.94 17.30 -12.89
CA ARG A 157 8.06 16.29 -13.94
C ARG A 157 6.86 16.30 -14.87
N LYS A 158 7.13 15.99 -16.13
CA LYS A 158 6.08 15.75 -17.13
C LYS A 158 5.83 14.27 -17.21
N PHE A 159 4.62 13.89 -16.88
CA PHE A 159 4.11 12.54 -17.08
C PHE A 159 3.11 12.55 -18.23
N GLU A 160 2.96 11.40 -18.89
CA GLU A 160 1.92 11.15 -19.86
C GLU A 160 1.11 9.94 -19.41
N PHE A 161 -0.19 9.93 -19.72
CA PHE A 161 -1.06 8.80 -19.38
C PHE A 161 -0.66 7.58 -20.22
N ASN A 162 -0.42 6.47 -19.55
CA ASN A 162 -0.18 5.19 -20.21
C ASN A 162 -1.53 4.44 -20.36
N SER A 163 -2.12 4.48 -21.54
CA SER A 163 -3.39 3.77 -21.80
C SER A 163 -3.26 2.24 -21.77
N ASP A 164 -2.03 1.72 -21.87
CA ASP A 164 -1.70 0.29 -21.84
C ASP A 164 -1.03 -0.13 -20.50
N TRP A 165 -1.29 0.60 -19.45
CA TRP A 165 -0.65 0.40 -18.14
C TRP A 165 -0.80 -1.03 -17.58
N ARG A 166 -1.86 -1.76 -17.96
CA ARG A 166 -2.08 -3.15 -17.54
C ARG A 166 -1.00 -4.09 -18.08
N ASN A 167 -0.46 -3.82 -19.27
CA ASN A 167 0.63 -4.56 -19.90
C ASN A 167 2.01 -3.97 -19.63
N ALA A 168 2.12 -2.98 -18.72
CA ALA A 168 3.37 -2.34 -18.37
C ALA A 168 4.41 -3.36 -17.86
N HIS A 169 5.66 -3.13 -18.19
CA HIS A 169 6.76 -3.98 -17.75
C HIS A 169 6.94 -3.91 -16.23
N TYR A 170 7.52 -4.95 -15.64
CA TYR A 170 7.76 -5.03 -14.19
C TYR A 170 8.46 -3.78 -13.63
N SER A 171 9.47 -3.26 -14.33
CA SER A 171 10.19 -2.05 -13.90
C SER A 171 9.33 -0.77 -13.89
N GLU A 172 8.29 -0.70 -14.73
CA GLU A 172 7.34 0.43 -14.72
C GLU A 172 6.41 0.32 -13.51
N TRP A 173 6.02 -0.91 -13.14
CA TRP A 173 5.27 -1.18 -11.92
C TRP A 173 6.10 -0.90 -10.66
N GLU A 174 7.40 -1.26 -10.64
CA GLU A 174 8.28 -0.86 -9.53
C GLU A 174 8.32 0.65 -9.32
N GLN A 175 8.36 1.41 -10.41
CA GLN A 175 8.32 2.86 -10.35
C GLN A 175 6.95 3.39 -9.91
N ALA A 176 5.87 2.79 -10.41
CA ALA A 176 4.50 3.17 -10.08
C ALA A 176 4.17 3.01 -8.59
N ARG A 177 4.77 2.05 -7.90
CA ARG A 177 4.64 1.86 -6.44
C ARG A 177 5.12 3.05 -5.61
N TRP A 178 5.99 3.91 -6.17
CA TRP A 178 6.52 5.10 -5.50
C TRP A 178 5.74 6.39 -5.82
N LEU A 179 4.75 6.33 -6.69
CA LEU A 179 3.98 7.52 -7.07
C LEU A 179 3.00 7.91 -5.97
N ASN A 180 2.87 9.23 -5.74
CA ASN A 180 1.78 9.76 -4.96
C ASN A 180 0.49 9.74 -5.80
N GLY A 181 -0.42 8.80 -5.50
CA GLY A 181 -1.67 8.62 -6.24
C GLY A 181 -2.54 9.87 -6.25
N MET A 182 -2.61 10.61 -5.14
CA MET A 182 -3.40 11.82 -5.04
C MET A 182 -2.86 12.93 -5.96
N ASP A 183 -1.53 13.02 -6.13
CA ASP A 183 -0.92 13.95 -7.08
C ASP A 183 -1.16 13.52 -8.53
N MET A 184 -1.14 12.21 -8.80
CA MET A 184 -1.41 11.69 -10.14
C MET A 184 -2.88 11.92 -10.54
N ALA A 185 -3.82 11.66 -9.63
CA ALA A 185 -5.24 11.94 -9.84
C ALA A 185 -5.50 13.43 -10.11
N ARG A 186 -4.90 14.33 -9.31
CA ARG A 186 -5.01 15.79 -9.53
C ARG A 186 -4.44 16.27 -10.86
N LYS A 187 -3.49 15.53 -11.44
CA LYS A 187 -2.96 15.78 -12.79
C LYS A 187 -3.81 15.18 -13.90
N GLY A 188 -4.89 14.47 -13.56
CA GLY A 188 -5.81 13.85 -14.51
C GLY A 188 -5.39 12.46 -15.02
N PHE A 189 -4.38 11.82 -14.40
CA PHE A 189 -3.93 10.48 -14.77
C PHE A 189 -4.79 9.41 -14.08
N VAL A 190 -6.08 9.41 -14.32
CA VAL A 190 -7.06 8.50 -13.72
C VAL A 190 -7.54 7.45 -14.73
N GLU A 191 -7.99 6.31 -14.23
CA GLU A 191 -8.64 5.29 -15.05
C GLU A 191 -10.04 5.77 -15.45
N PRO A 192 -10.39 5.87 -16.74
CA PRO A 192 -11.61 6.55 -17.19
C PRO A 192 -12.93 5.92 -16.73
N ARG A 193 -12.92 4.65 -16.32
CA ARG A 193 -14.14 3.89 -16.03
C ARG A 193 -14.16 3.23 -14.66
N LYS A 194 -13.08 3.37 -13.88
CA LYS A 194 -12.95 2.75 -12.57
C LYS A 194 -12.33 3.73 -11.59
N THR A 195 -12.64 3.56 -10.33
CA THR A 195 -11.96 4.27 -9.24
C THR A 195 -10.72 3.50 -8.83
N ILE A 196 -9.58 4.18 -8.74
CA ILE A 196 -8.33 3.60 -8.25
C ILE A 196 -8.33 3.73 -6.73
N VAL A 197 -8.12 2.59 -6.03
CA VAL A 197 -7.91 2.53 -4.58
C VAL A 197 -6.43 2.30 -4.34
N CYS A 198 -5.79 3.17 -3.56
CA CYS A 198 -4.35 3.12 -3.34
C CYS A 198 -3.93 3.47 -1.90
N GLY A 199 -2.69 3.09 -1.54
CA GLY A 199 -1.99 3.45 -0.32
C GLY A 199 -0.77 4.32 -0.56
N HIS A 200 0.38 3.96 0.06
CA HIS A 200 1.71 4.54 -0.09
C HIS A 200 1.86 5.98 0.42
N TRP A 201 0.88 6.83 0.20
CA TRP A 201 0.91 8.22 0.65
C TRP A 201 -0.29 8.49 1.57
N ASN A 202 0.00 9.02 2.76
CA ASN A 202 -1.00 9.19 3.82
C ASN A 202 -2.20 10.04 3.39
N CYS A 203 -3.40 9.62 3.77
CA CYS A 203 -4.68 10.30 3.46
C CYS A 203 -4.68 11.76 3.87
N SER A 204 -4.02 12.10 4.98
CA SER A 204 -3.97 13.47 5.50
C SER A 204 -3.34 14.47 4.52
N TYR A 205 -2.43 14.02 3.65
CA TYR A 205 -1.90 14.85 2.57
C TYR A 205 -3.01 15.32 1.61
N GLY A 206 -3.91 14.42 1.22
CA GLY A 206 -5.03 14.75 0.34
C GLY A 206 -5.95 15.80 0.95
N HIS A 207 -6.36 15.56 2.19
CA HIS A 207 -7.20 16.49 2.97
C HIS A 207 -6.52 17.86 3.20
N TYR A 208 -5.22 17.84 3.50
CA TYR A 208 -4.43 19.08 3.66
C TYR A 208 -4.39 19.91 2.37
N ILE A 209 -4.09 19.29 1.21
CA ILE A 209 -4.00 20.02 -0.06
C ILE A 209 -5.35 20.64 -0.44
N ASP A 210 -6.47 19.95 -0.19
CA ASP A 210 -7.79 20.48 -0.50
C ASP A 210 -8.17 21.63 0.47
N ALA A 211 -7.86 21.48 1.77
CA ALA A 211 -8.03 22.56 2.75
C ALA A 211 -7.16 23.78 2.40
N PHE A 212 -5.93 23.56 1.96
CA PHE A 212 -5.02 24.62 1.53
C PHE A 212 -5.56 25.38 0.30
N LYS A 213 -6.02 24.67 -0.72
CA LYS A 213 -6.63 25.28 -1.92
C LYS A 213 -7.87 26.10 -1.55
N TYR A 214 -8.77 25.50 -0.75
CA TYR A 214 -9.97 26.19 -0.28
C TYR A 214 -9.63 27.48 0.48
N ALA A 215 -8.65 27.43 1.37
CA ALA A 215 -8.21 28.58 2.15
C ALA A 215 -7.65 29.72 1.27
N LEU A 216 -6.87 29.36 0.24
CA LEU A 216 -6.37 30.35 -0.74
C LEU A 216 -7.49 31.00 -1.55
N GLU A 217 -8.46 30.23 -2.03
CA GLU A 217 -9.57 30.72 -2.85
C GLU A 217 -10.54 31.62 -2.06
N ASN A 218 -10.73 31.33 -0.77
CA ASN A 218 -11.70 32.00 0.09
C ASN A 218 -11.06 32.97 1.08
N ASN A 219 -9.75 33.13 1.09
CA ASN A 219 -8.99 33.97 2.03
C ASN A 219 -9.32 33.64 3.50
N THR A 220 -9.32 32.35 3.85
CA THR A 220 -9.58 31.82 5.18
C THR A 220 -8.34 31.10 5.75
N GLU A 221 -8.41 30.68 7.01
CA GLU A 221 -7.38 29.82 7.60
C GLU A 221 -7.47 28.40 7.04
N ILE A 222 -6.31 27.69 7.02
CA ILE A 222 -6.22 26.29 6.60
C ILE A 222 -6.83 25.42 7.70
N SER A 223 -7.87 24.67 7.38
CA SER A 223 -8.65 23.88 8.34
C SER A 223 -8.06 22.50 8.67
N ALA A 224 -7.13 21.99 7.86
CA ALA A 224 -6.46 20.70 8.07
C ALA A 224 -4.96 20.80 7.86
N GLN A 225 -4.19 19.97 8.56
CA GLN A 225 -2.74 19.82 8.41
C GLN A 225 -2.42 18.45 7.83
N GLU A 226 -1.26 18.30 7.21
CA GLU A 226 -0.77 16.98 6.80
C GLU A 226 -0.40 16.12 8.02
N PHE A 227 0.25 16.73 9.02
CA PHE A 227 0.59 16.12 10.30
C PHE A 227 0.20 17.04 11.44
N GLY A 228 -0.13 16.49 12.61
CA GLY A 228 -0.48 17.25 13.80
C GLY A 228 -1.94 17.06 14.23
N GLU A 229 -2.42 17.96 15.08
CA GLU A 229 -3.72 17.81 15.77
C GLU A 229 -4.93 17.89 14.83
N THR A 230 -4.83 18.62 13.72
CA THR A 230 -5.90 18.77 12.74
C THR A 230 -5.73 17.90 11.51
N ALA A 231 -4.80 16.93 11.54
CA ALA A 231 -4.61 15.97 10.44
C ALA A 231 -5.81 15.01 10.37
N ILE A 232 -6.31 14.80 9.15
CA ILE A 232 -7.44 13.91 8.89
C ILE A 232 -6.88 12.63 8.30
N TRP A 233 -7.00 11.52 9.05
CA TRP A 233 -6.41 10.22 8.71
C TRP A 233 -7.40 9.22 8.09
N GLU A 234 -8.67 9.59 8.00
CA GLU A 234 -9.71 8.82 7.31
C GLU A 234 -9.42 8.76 5.81
N PRO A 235 -9.97 7.74 5.09
CA PRO A 235 -9.80 7.64 3.65
C PRO A 235 -10.09 8.95 2.91
N TYR A 236 -9.23 9.30 1.98
CA TYR A 236 -9.38 10.48 1.12
C TYR A 236 -10.09 10.09 -0.17
N TYR A 237 -11.12 10.84 -0.53
CA TYR A 237 -11.95 10.62 -1.72
C TYR A 237 -11.85 11.80 -2.66
N SER A 238 -11.56 11.52 -3.95
CA SER A 238 -11.63 12.53 -5.02
C SER A 238 -11.95 11.83 -6.36
N ASP A 239 -12.08 12.60 -7.43
CA ASP A 239 -12.40 12.06 -8.74
C ASP A 239 -11.37 11.00 -9.18
N GLY A 240 -11.86 9.76 -9.39
CA GLY A 240 -11.07 8.64 -9.86
C GLY A 240 -10.12 8.01 -8.83
N ILE A 241 -10.14 8.44 -7.56
CA ILE A 241 -9.26 7.93 -6.50
C ILE A 241 -9.97 7.78 -5.15
N ILE A 242 -9.57 6.73 -4.42
CA ILE A 242 -9.73 6.60 -2.97
C ILE A 242 -8.34 6.26 -2.40
N ALA A 243 -7.73 7.15 -1.60
CA ALA A 243 -6.49 6.86 -0.89
C ALA A 243 -6.82 6.38 0.53
N ILE A 244 -6.13 5.33 1.01
CA ILE A 244 -6.49 4.63 2.25
C ILE A 244 -5.35 4.49 3.26
N ASP A 245 -4.13 4.94 2.96
CA ASP A 245 -3.02 4.90 3.91
C ASP A 245 -3.28 5.83 5.10
N ARG A 246 -3.42 5.23 6.30
CA ARG A 246 -3.62 5.94 7.57
C ARG A 246 -2.31 6.40 8.21
N CYS A 247 -1.16 6.22 7.54
CA CYS A 247 0.17 6.42 8.12
C CYS A 247 0.37 5.58 9.40
N THR A 248 0.18 4.27 9.27
CA THR A 248 0.10 3.31 10.39
C THR A 248 1.25 3.43 11.39
N ALA A 249 2.48 3.65 10.92
CA ALA A 249 3.64 3.82 11.79
C ALA A 249 3.59 5.09 12.67
N TYR A 250 2.79 6.09 12.29
CA TYR A 250 2.60 7.32 13.05
C TYR A 250 1.32 7.28 13.90
N THR A 251 0.22 6.79 13.34
CA THR A 251 -1.08 6.78 14.00
C THR A 251 -1.29 5.59 14.92
N GLY A 252 -0.60 4.48 14.68
CA GLY A 252 -0.88 3.20 15.32
C GLY A 252 -2.21 2.57 14.90
N GLU A 253 -2.80 3.01 13.78
CA GLU A 253 -4.10 2.55 13.29
C GLU A 253 -4.05 2.22 11.80
N VAL A 254 -4.99 1.39 11.32
CA VAL A 254 -5.12 0.97 9.92
C VAL A 254 -6.52 1.33 9.42
N ASN A 255 -6.63 1.95 8.23
CA ASN A 255 -7.91 2.08 7.56
C ASN A 255 -8.32 0.75 6.92
N VAL A 256 -9.58 0.38 7.08
CA VAL A 256 -10.23 -0.70 6.34
C VAL A 256 -11.44 -0.15 5.62
N LEU A 257 -11.32 -0.02 4.30
CA LEU A 257 -12.42 0.39 3.43
C LEU A 257 -13.23 -0.85 3.03
N VAL A 258 -14.55 -0.81 3.22
CA VAL A 258 -15.43 -1.90 2.82
C VAL A 258 -16.08 -1.58 1.47
N ILE A 259 -15.87 -2.46 0.50
CA ILE A 259 -16.40 -2.33 -0.86
C ILE A 259 -17.20 -3.61 -1.20
N GLU A 260 -18.40 -3.44 -1.73
CA GLU A 260 -19.16 -4.51 -2.34
C GLU A 260 -19.10 -4.35 -3.86
N ASP A 261 -18.49 -5.31 -4.56
CA ASP A 261 -18.37 -5.27 -6.02
C ASP A 261 -18.36 -6.68 -6.65
N GLU A 262 -18.48 -6.71 -7.97
CA GLU A 262 -18.39 -7.94 -8.75
C GLU A 262 -16.93 -8.21 -9.10
N LEU A 263 -16.43 -9.39 -8.75
CA LEU A 263 -15.14 -9.87 -9.22
C LEU A 263 -15.22 -10.12 -10.73
N LEU A 264 -14.14 -9.79 -11.45
CA LEU A 264 -14.04 -10.13 -12.86
C LEU A 264 -13.85 -11.64 -12.98
N GLU A 265 -14.57 -12.29 -13.91
CA GLU A 265 -14.32 -13.67 -14.29
C GLU A 265 -12.96 -13.74 -15.00
N GLU A 266 -12.12 -14.73 -14.65
CA GLU A 266 -10.82 -14.99 -15.28
C GLU A 266 -10.98 -15.44 -16.76
#